data_af7fec801dbbdf157d99ae29555009a6
#
_entry.id   af7fec801dbbdf157d99ae29555009a6
#
_cell.length_a   1.000
_cell.length_b   1.000
_cell.length_c   1.000
_cell.angle_alpha   90.00
_cell.angle_beta   90.00
_cell.angle_gamma   90.00
#
_symmetry.space_group_name_H-M   'P 1'
#
loop_
_entity.id
_entity.type
_entity.pdbx_description
1 polymer ?
#
loop_
_entity_poly.entity_id
_entity_poly.type
_entity_poly.pdbx_seq_one_letter_code
_entity_poly.pdbx_strand_id
1 'polypeptide(L)'
;MPLKHLLILLFIAVAHGSAFPFTKLVLNDSVPPILMASLRMGLVLLILIPFWKFKIPEKKYMPSLIAFSISMGVMVYVFMTLALYYSSIISPVIVGSQLAIPFGILASAFILNENISPKKWFFIFSAFIGVLIIFFDPKLVDNFLGLFFASLMALAFAFAQVFSRQLRDLDISLTNAFTGLFGFVILLILSFLIEGDTISTIQSISRNSWILISYQAIVVSLGAHLLMFYLYKFYTVGQIFPSYSLFPIFGIALSFLIFGEV
;
A
#
# COMPACT_ATOMS: atom_id res chain seq x y z
N MET A 1 14.79 0.52 -22.40
CA MET A 1 13.31 0.67 -22.37
C MET A 1 12.90 1.82 -23.28
N PRO A 2 11.79 1.72 -24.04
CA PRO A 2 11.24 2.85 -24.78
C PRO A 2 10.82 3.98 -23.83
N LEU A 3 10.91 5.23 -24.29
CA LEU A 3 10.57 6.42 -23.51
C LEU A 3 9.16 6.33 -22.89
N LYS A 4 8.18 5.82 -23.63
CA LYS A 4 6.81 5.58 -23.14
C LYS A 4 6.80 4.73 -21.86
N HIS A 5 7.57 3.65 -21.79
CA HIS A 5 7.60 2.76 -20.62
C HIS A 5 8.34 3.40 -19.43
N LEU A 6 9.35 4.23 -19.69
CA LEU A 6 10.01 5.03 -18.64
C LEU A 6 9.06 6.07 -18.06
N LEU A 7 8.28 6.76 -18.89
CA LEU A 7 7.25 7.71 -18.41
C LEU A 7 6.15 7.01 -17.57
N ILE A 8 5.75 5.79 -17.96
CA ILE A 8 4.81 4.99 -17.17
C ILE A 8 5.43 4.64 -15.80
N LEU A 9 6.69 4.21 -15.75
CA LEU A 9 7.37 3.92 -14.48
C LEU A 9 7.48 5.16 -13.59
N LEU A 10 7.82 6.30 -14.17
CA LEU A 10 7.86 7.57 -13.46
C LEU A 10 6.48 7.93 -12.90
N PHE A 11 5.43 7.81 -13.70
CA PHE A 11 4.05 8.05 -13.25
C PHE A 11 3.68 7.12 -12.08
N ILE A 12 4.00 5.82 -12.16
CA ILE A 12 3.75 4.87 -11.09
C ILE A 12 4.48 5.29 -9.80
N ALA A 13 5.75 5.69 -9.90
CA ALA A 13 6.54 6.11 -8.74
C ALA A 13 5.97 7.39 -8.11
N VAL A 14 5.59 8.38 -8.92
CA VAL A 14 4.94 9.61 -8.44
C VAL A 14 3.59 9.31 -7.79
N ALA A 15 2.74 8.50 -8.43
CA ALA A 15 1.42 8.13 -7.92
C ALA A 15 1.53 7.42 -6.55
N HIS A 16 2.42 6.43 -6.41
CA HIS A 16 2.62 5.76 -5.12
C HIS A 16 3.26 6.67 -4.07
N GLY A 17 4.21 7.52 -4.45
CA GLY A 17 4.83 8.49 -3.55
C GLY A 17 3.79 9.49 -3.01
N SER A 18 2.91 9.98 -3.87
CA SER A 18 1.86 10.93 -3.49
C SER A 18 0.81 10.36 -2.53
N ALA A 19 0.68 9.03 -2.47
CA ALA A 19 -0.28 8.38 -1.58
C ALA A 19 -0.08 8.76 -0.10
N PHE A 20 1.16 8.88 0.36
CA PHE A 20 1.47 9.19 1.75
C PHE A 20 1.05 10.61 2.16
N PRO A 21 1.54 11.69 1.51
CA PRO A 21 1.15 13.04 1.89
C PRO A 21 -0.35 13.30 1.66
N PHE A 22 -0.96 12.74 0.62
CA PHE A 22 -2.40 12.91 0.40
C PHE A 22 -3.25 12.16 1.42
N THR A 23 -2.81 10.98 1.89
CA THR A 23 -3.43 10.32 3.03
C THR A 23 -3.36 11.21 4.27
N LYS A 24 -2.19 11.80 4.57
CA LYS A 24 -2.00 12.69 5.72
C LYS A 24 -2.91 13.92 5.67
N LEU A 25 -3.10 14.52 4.48
CA LEU A 25 -4.05 15.63 4.31
C LEU A 25 -5.48 15.24 4.69
N VAL A 26 -5.94 14.06 4.26
CA VAL A 26 -7.28 13.57 4.61
C VAL A 26 -7.41 13.29 6.11
N LEU A 27 -6.38 12.70 6.72
CA LEU A 27 -6.36 12.45 8.16
C LEU A 27 -6.36 13.75 8.98
N ASN A 28 -5.67 14.80 8.50
CA ASN A 28 -5.66 16.12 9.12
C ASN A 28 -7.03 16.84 9.00
N ASP A 29 -7.87 16.45 8.06
CA ASP A 29 -9.28 16.90 7.93
C ASP A 29 -10.24 16.05 8.81
N SER A 30 -9.70 15.43 9.85
CA SER A 30 -10.45 14.67 10.87
C SER A 30 -11.18 13.42 10.34
N VAL A 31 -10.79 12.90 9.18
CA VAL A 31 -11.31 11.61 8.70
C VAL A 31 -10.58 10.47 9.44
N PRO A 32 -11.31 9.58 10.16
CA PRO A 32 -10.69 8.48 10.89
C PRO A 32 -9.90 7.53 9.97
N PRO A 33 -8.77 6.99 10.45
CA PRO A 33 -7.86 6.23 9.60
C PRO A 33 -8.44 4.94 9.01
N ILE A 34 -9.23 4.19 9.78
CA ILE A 34 -9.83 2.93 9.30
C ILE A 34 -10.95 3.25 8.30
N LEU A 35 -11.76 4.27 8.60
CA LEU A 35 -12.81 4.74 7.69
C LEU A 35 -12.21 5.18 6.35
N MET A 36 -11.15 5.98 6.39
CA MET A 36 -10.47 6.43 5.16
C MET A 36 -10.00 5.24 4.30
N ALA A 37 -9.36 4.24 4.92
CA ALA A 37 -8.93 3.03 4.23
C ALA A 37 -10.13 2.26 3.64
N SER A 38 -11.24 2.16 4.38
CA SER A 38 -12.48 1.53 3.92
C SER A 38 -13.07 2.25 2.70
N LEU A 39 -13.24 3.58 2.78
CA LEU A 39 -13.79 4.39 1.67
C LEU A 39 -12.96 4.26 0.41
N ARG A 40 -11.63 4.28 0.54
CA ARG A 40 -10.73 4.05 -0.60
C ARG A 40 -10.97 2.68 -1.25
N MET A 41 -11.09 1.60 -0.47
CA MET A 41 -11.38 0.26 -0.98
C MET A 41 -12.80 0.15 -1.55
N GLY A 42 -13.77 0.83 -0.95
CA GLY A 42 -15.14 0.91 -1.46
C GLY A 42 -15.20 1.57 -2.84
N LEU A 43 -14.46 2.65 -3.07
CA LEU A 43 -14.37 3.28 -4.39
C LEU A 43 -13.68 2.37 -5.41
N VAL A 44 -12.61 1.66 -5.02
CA VAL A 44 -11.97 0.65 -5.89
C VAL A 44 -12.97 -0.42 -6.29
N LEU A 45 -13.75 -0.95 -5.35
CA LEU A 45 -14.78 -1.94 -5.60
C LEU A 45 -15.86 -1.39 -6.56
N LEU A 46 -16.40 -0.22 -6.27
CA LEU A 46 -17.46 0.39 -7.09
C LEU A 46 -17.03 0.56 -8.55
N ILE A 47 -15.79 0.98 -8.80
CA ILE A 47 -15.26 1.15 -10.16
C ILE A 47 -15.07 -0.20 -10.84
N LEU A 48 -14.73 -1.26 -10.09
CA LEU A 48 -14.46 -2.57 -10.64
C LEU A 48 -15.71 -3.46 -10.81
N ILE A 49 -16.82 -3.15 -10.14
CA ILE A 49 -18.09 -3.91 -10.28
C ILE A 49 -18.47 -4.16 -11.75
N PRO A 50 -18.47 -3.18 -12.67
CA PRO A 50 -18.82 -3.41 -14.07
C PRO A 50 -17.87 -4.37 -14.79
N PHE A 51 -16.61 -4.46 -14.36
CA PHE A 51 -15.58 -5.28 -14.98
C PHE A 51 -15.44 -6.67 -14.34
N TRP A 52 -15.96 -6.86 -13.15
CA TRP A 52 -15.85 -8.12 -12.38
C TRP A 52 -16.59 -9.28 -13.04
N LYS A 53 -17.66 -9.04 -13.78
CA LYS A 53 -18.54 -10.08 -14.38
C LYS A 53 -19.02 -11.14 -13.37
N PHE A 54 -18.93 -10.88 -12.06
CA PHE A 54 -19.26 -11.76 -10.93
C PHE A 54 -18.76 -13.22 -11.07
N LYS A 55 -17.64 -13.41 -11.73
CA LYS A 55 -17.00 -14.71 -11.83
C LYS A 55 -16.42 -15.11 -10.49
N ILE A 56 -16.68 -16.35 -10.06
CA ILE A 56 -16.06 -16.94 -8.90
C ILE A 56 -14.83 -17.71 -9.38
N PRO A 57 -13.64 -17.48 -8.80
CA PRO A 57 -12.43 -18.19 -9.19
C PRO A 57 -12.52 -19.68 -8.80
N GLU A 58 -11.71 -20.51 -9.44
CA GLU A 58 -11.60 -21.92 -9.09
C GLU A 58 -11.17 -22.09 -7.62
N LYS A 59 -11.71 -23.12 -6.96
CA LYS A 59 -11.44 -23.39 -5.54
C LYS A 59 -9.95 -23.44 -5.18
N LYS A 60 -9.10 -23.86 -6.10
CA LYS A 60 -7.63 -23.93 -5.88
C LYS A 60 -6.98 -22.57 -5.62
N TYR A 61 -7.55 -21.46 -6.14
CA TYR A 61 -7.02 -20.11 -5.96
C TYR A 61 -7.60 -19.41 -4.74
N MET A 62 -8.71 -19.90 -4.17
CA MET A 62 -9.43 -19.22 -3.07
C MET A 62 -8.56 -18.93 -1.85
N PRO A 63 -7.74 -19.88 -1.32
CA PRO A 63 -6.90 -19.57 -0.16
C PRO A 63 -5.93 -18.41 -0.41
N SER A 64 -5.24 -18.44 -1.55
CA SER A 64 -4.29 -17.39 -1.93
C SER A 64 -4.97 -16.06 -2.23
N LEU A 65 -6.18 -16.09 -2.81
CA LEU A 65 -6.97 -14.89 -3.10
C LEU A 65 -7.47 -14.23 -1.82
N ILE A 66 -7.96 -15.00 -0.86
CA ILE A 66 -8.38 -14.49 0.44
C ILE A 66 -7.17 -13.92 1.18
N ALA A 67 -6.05 -14.66 1.24
CA ALA A 67 -4.83 -14.21 1.89
C ALA A 67 -4.28 -12.93 1.26
N PHE A 68 -4.26 -12.84 -0.08
CA PHE A 68 -3.88 -11.63 -0.81
C PHE A 68 -4.82 -10.47 -0.49
N SER A 69 -6.14 -10.70 -0.55
CA SER A 69 -7.15 -9.66 -0.32
C SER A 69 -7.10 -9.12 1.11
N ILE A 70 -6.89 -9.98 2.11
CA ILE A 70 -6.70 -9.54 3.50
C ILE A 70 -5.38 -8.78 3.64
N SER A 71 -4.27 -9.32 3.13
CA SER A 71 -2.97 -8.68 3.26
C SER A 71 -2.96 -7.32 2.55
N MET A 72 -3.40 -7.25 1.29
CA MET A 72 -3.35 -6.05 0.47
C MET A 72 -4.52 -5.12 0.74
N GLY A 73 -5.75 -5.63 0.78
CA GLY A 73 -6.97 -4.81 0.88
C GLY A 73 -7.28 -4.32 2.28
N VAL A 74 -6.88 -5.08 3.31
CA VAL A 74 -7.12 -4.73 4.71
C VAL A 74 -5.85 -4.25 5.39
N MET A 75 -4.86 -5.15 5.57
CA MET A 75 -3.71 -4.89 6.43
C MET A 75 -2.82 -3.76 5.91
N VAL A 76 -2.47 -3.77 4.61
CA VAL A 76 -1.63 -2.71 4.03
C VAL A 76 -2.27 -1.34 4.20
N TYR A 77 -3.54 -1.20 3.88
CA TYR A 77 -4.21 0.11 3.92
C TYR A 77 -4.49 0.58 5.34
N VAL A 78 -4.96 -0.28 6.24
CA VAL A 78 -5.18 0.11 7.62
C VAL A 78 -3.87 0.48 8.32
N PHE A 79 -2.81 -0.30 8.12
CA PHE A 79 -1.53 0.02 8.74
C PHE A 79 -0.88 1.27 8.12
N MET A 80 -1.08 1.53 6.83
CA MET A 80 -0.64 2.78 6.20
C MET A 80 -1.35 4.00 6.81
N THR A 81 -2.67 3.95 6.94
CA THR A 81 -3.43 5.07 7.50
C THR A 81 -3.14 5.27 8.99
N LEU A 82 -3.01 4.19 9.78
CA LEU A 82 -2.58 4.26 11.18
C LEU A 82 -1.15 4.78 11.33
N ALA A 83 -0.21 4.34 10.48
CA ALA A 83 1.15 4.84 10.49
C ALA A 83 1.19 6.36 10.33
N LEU A 84 0.44 6.89 9.38
CA LEU A 84 0.35 8.33 9.13
C LEU A 84 -0.49 9.09 10.17
N TYR A 85 -1.48 8.44 10.77
CA TYR A 85 -2.27 9.03 11.85
C TYR A 85 -1.43 9.27 13.10
N TYR A 86 -0.63 8.25 13.50
CA TYR A 86 0.24 8.33 14.69
C TYR A 86 1.61 8.97 14.42
N SER A 87 1.87 9.44 13.22
CA SER A 87 3.14 10.11 12.90
C SER A 87 2.94 11.61 12.69
N SER A 88 3.76 12.43 13.33
CA SER A 88 3.82 13.87 13.08
C SER A 88 4.58 14.18 11.78
N ILE A 89 5.55 13.34 11.40
CA ILE A 89 6.40 13.47 10.22
C ILE A 89 6.16 12.28 9.29
N ILE A 90 5.97 12.54 8.00
CA ILE A 90 5.62 11.51 7.01
C ILE A 90 6.87 10.76 6.52
N SER A 91 7.99 11.44 6.38
CA SER A 91 9.23 10.91 5.80
C SER A 91 9.73 9.63 6.46
N PRO A 92 9.75 9.48 7.81
CA PRO A 92 10.11 8.23 8.46
C PRO A 92 9.15 7.07 8.13
N VAL A 93 7.85 7.34 7.98
CA VAL A 93 6.85 6.33 7.59
C VAL A 93 7.13 5.82 6.18
N ILE A 94 7.46 6.71 5.25
CA ILE A 94 7.82 6.35 3.88
C ILE A 94 9.08 5.48 3.87
N VAL A 95 10.12 5.85 4.64
CA VAL A 95 11.35 5.05 4.75
C VAL A 95 11.08 3.70 5.40
N GLY A 96 10.30 3.67 6.50
CA GLY A 96 9.88 2.44 7.17
C GLY A 96 9.14 1.46 6.24
N SER A 97 8.36 1.99 5.30
CA SER A 97 7.68 1.16 4.29
C SER A 97 8.62 0.35 3.41
N GLN A 98 9.87 0.76 3.26
CA GLN A 98 10.90 0.04 2.47
C GLN A 98 11.34 -1.28 3.12
N LEU A 99 11.00 -1.52 4.38
CA LEU A 99 11.12 -2.86 4.98
C LEU A 99 10.32 -3.93 4.22
N ALA A 100 9.39 -3.54 3.34
CA ALA A 100 8.71 -4.47 2.46
C ALA A 100 9.67 -5.27 1.57
N ILE A 101 10.83 -4.73 1.23
CA ILE A 101 11.84 -5.42 0.41
C ILE A 101 12.48 -6.57 1.20
N PRO A 102 13.12 -6.34 2.36
CA PRO A 102 13.69 -7.44 3.13
C PRO A 102 12.63 -8.43 3.64
N PHE A 103 11.46 -7.96 4.09
CA PHE A 103 10.35 -8.84 4.45
C PHE A 103 9.88 -9.70 3.27
N GLY A 104 9.82 -9.12 2.04
CA GLY A 104 9.44 -9.86 0.84
C GLY A 104 10.42 -10.99 0.49
N ILE A 105 11.73 -10.76 0.66
CA ILE A 105 12.75 -11.80 0.47
C ILE A 105 12.58 -12.90 1.52
N LEU A 106 12.39 -12.55 2.78
CA LEU A 106 12.16 -13.52 3.86
C LEU A 106 10.86 -14.30 3.64
N ALA A 107 9.75 -13.63 3.35
CA ALA A 107 8.46 -14.28 3.11
C ALA A 107 8.53 -15.23 1.89
N SER A 108 9.23 -14.85 0.82
CA SER A 108 9.45 -15.74 -0.33
C SER A 108 10.27 -16.97 0.03
N ALA A 109 11.29 -16.82 0.87
CA ALA A 109 12.09 -17.97 1.32
C ALA A 109 11.26 -18.95 2.16
N PHE A 110 10.44 -18.45 3.10
CA PHE A 110 9.64 -19.30 3.98
C PHE A 110 8.41 -19.91 3.29
N ILE A 111 7.70 -19.15 2.45
CA ILE A 111 6.44 -19.62 1.84
C ILE A 111 6.66 -20.33 0.51
N LEU A 112 7.63 -19.87 -0.29
CA LEU A 112 7.91 -20.43 -1.61
C LEU A 112 9.16 -21.32 -1.63
N ASN A 113 9.80 -21.55 -0.47
CA ASN A 113 11.04 -22.33 -0.32
C ASN A 113 12.19 -21.81 -1.22
N GLU A 114 12.28 -20.49 -1.41
CA GLU A 114 13.36 -19.88 -2.19
C GLU A 114 14.64 -19.76 -1.34
N ASN A 115 15.79 -20.07 -1.93
CA ASN A 115 17.07 -19.93 -1.25
C ASN A 115 17.51 -18.47 -1.18
N ILE A 116 17.92 -18.02 0.00
CA ILE A 116 18.50 -16.68 0.22
C ILE A 116 20.02 -16.78 0.09
N SER A 117 20.59 -16.09 -0.91
CA SER A 117 22.05 -16.03 -1.06
C SER A 117 22.69 -15.19 0.08
N PRO A 118 23.98 -15.42 0.42
CA PRO A 118 24.68 -14.65 1.46
C PRO A 118 24.65 -13.12 1.20
N LYS A 119 24.71 -12.72 -0.06
CA LYS A 119 24.62 -11.32 -0.48
C LYS A 119 23.24 -10.71 -0.13
N LYS A 120 22.15 -11.48 -0.32
CA LYS A 120 20.80 -11.04 0.06
C LYS A 120 20.66 -10.92 1.58
N TRP A 121 21.27 -11.82 2.36
CA TRP A 121 21.30 -11.73 3.83
C TRP A 121 21.97 -10.43 4.29
N PHE A 122 23.09 -10.06 3.70
CA PHE A 122 23.75 -8.79 4.00
C PHE A 122 22.81 -7.58 3.79
N PHE A 123 22.08 -7.52 2.67
CA PHE A 123 21.14 -6.44 2.40
C PHE A 123 19.94 -6.44 3.35
N ILE A 124 19.43 -7.63 3.73
CA ILE A 124 18.35 -7.76 4.72
C ILE A 124 18.78 -7.15 6.05
N PHE A 125 19.94 -7.55 6.58
CA PHE A 125 20.45 -7.02 7.85
C PHE A 125 20.73 -5.52 7.77
N SER A 126 21.34 -5.04 6.69
CA SER A 126 21.60 -3.61 6.50
C SER A 126 20.31 -2.79 6.47
N ALA A 127 19.24 -3.28 5.82
CA ALA A 127 17.95 -2.60 5.80
C ALA A 127 17.30 -2.54 7.20
N PHE A 128 17.33 -3.62 7.97
CA PHE A 128 16.83 -3.63 9.35
C PHE A 128 17.62 -2.69 10.25
N ILE A 129 18.96 -2.69 10.17
CA ILE A 129 19.81 -1.78 10.94
C ILE A 129 19.47 -0.31 10.57
N GLY A 130 19.32 0.00 9.29
CA GLY A 130 18.94 1.35 8.85
C GLY A 130 17.62 1.82 9.45
N VAL A 131 16.61 0.97 9.48
CA VAL A 131 15.32 1.33 10.11
C VAL A 131 15.43 1.39 11.64
N LEU A 132 16.20 0.50 12.28
CA LEU A 132 16.44 0.58 13.72
C LEU A 132 17.09 1.89 14.12
N ILE A 133 18.03 2.42 13.34
CA ILE A 133 18.63 3.75 13.59
C ILE A 133 17.55 4.82 13.65
N ILE A 134 16.58 4.77 12.73
CA ILE A 134 15.44 5.72 12.70
C ILE A 134 14.54 5.53 13.93
N PHE A 135 14.26 4.29 14.34
CA PHE A 135 13.44 3.99 15.52
C PHE A 135 14.04 4.54 16.83
N PHE A 136 15.36 4.56 16.92
CA PHE A 136 16.08 5.02 18.12
C PHE A 136 16.55 6.47 18.02
N ASP A 137 16.15 7.23 16.99
CA ASP A 137 16.43 8.67 16.93
C ASP A 137 15.59 9.40 17.99
N PRO A 138 16.21 10.10 18.97
CA PRO A 138 15.49 10.85 19.98
C PRO A 138 14.50 11.89 19.43
N LYS A 139 14.76 12.43 18.23
CA LYS A 139 13.88 13.39 17.58
C LYS A 139 12.60 12.75 17.02
N LEU A 140 12.55 11.42 16.93
CA LEU A 140 11.46 10.66 16.36
C LEU A 140 10.70 9.80 17.39
N VAL A 141 10.95 10.01 18.68
CA VAL A 141 10.27 9.25 19.76
C VAL A 141 8.74 9.38 19.65
N ASP A 142 8.24 10.56 19.33
CA ASP A 142 6.81 10.81 19.14
C ASP A 142 6.22 10.11 17.89
N ASN A 143 7.08 9.60 17.01
CA ASN A 143 6.69 8.89 15.79
C ASN A 143 6.81 7.36 15.92
N PHE A 144 7.12 6.83 17.11
CA PHE A 144 7.35 5.40 17.32
C PHE A 144 6.18 4.54 16.87
N LEU A 145 4.94 4.90 17.24
CA LEU A 145 3.75 4.17 16.80
C LEU A 145 3.57 4.25 15.27
N GLY A 146 3.84 5.41 14.67
CA GLY A 146 3.82 5.57 13.22
C GLY A 146 4.79 4.64 12.52
N LEU A 147 6.04 4.57 12.98
CA LEU A 147 7.07 3.66 12.46
C LEU A 147 6.71 2.18 12.70
N PHE A 148 6.14 1.85 13.85
CA PHE A 148 5.65 0.51 14.15
C PHE A 148 4.58 0.07 13.14
N PHE A 149 3.55 0.89 12.90
CA PHE A 149 2.53 0.59 11.90
C PHE A 149 3.08 0.60 10.48
N ALA A 150 4.07 1.44 10.14
CA ALA A 150 4.77 1.39 8.86
C ALA A 150 5.48 0.06 8.64
N SER A 151 6.09 -0.50 9.69
CA SER A 151 6.73 -1.83 9.64
C SER A 151 5.71 -2.96 9.46
N LEU A 152 4.55 -2.88 10.12
CA LEU A 152 3.44 -3.82 9.91
C LEU A 152 2.85 -3.71 8.50
N MET A 153 2.71 -2.49 7.97
CA MET A 153 2.30 -2.27 6.58
C MET A 153 3.29 -2.93 5.61
N ALA A 154 4.59 -2.74 5.83
CA ALA A 154 5.66 -3.32 5.02
C ALA A 154 5.61 -4.85 5.05
N LEU A 155 5.39 -5.45 6.21
CA LEU A 155 5.22 -6.90 6.38
C LEU A 155 3.97 -7.41 5.64
N ALA A 156 2.83 -6.73 5.80
CA ALA A 156 1.59 -7.07 5.10
C ALA A 156 1.76 -6.99 3.58
N PHE A 157 2.45 -5.96 3.09
CA PHE A 157 2.75 -5.81 1.66
C PHE A 157 3.67 -6.94 1.15
N ALA A 158 4.65 -7.37 1.94
CA ALA A 158 5.50 -8.51 1.63
C ALA A 158 4.70 -9.81 1.45
N PHE A 159 3.76 -10.11 2.36
CA PHE A 159 2.85 -11.24 2.22
C PHE A 159 1.96 -11.12 0.97
N ALA A 160 1.40 -9.93 0.73
CA ALA A 160 0.61 -9.68 -0.46
C ALA A 160 1.40 -9.98 -1.74
N GLN A 161 2.68 -9.58 -1.82
CA GLN A 161 3.55 -9.89 -2.96
C GLN A 161 3.75 -11.39 -3.17
N VAL A 162 3.92 -12.15 -2.11
CA VAL A 162 4.09 -13.61 -2.19
C VAL A 162 2.81 -14.27 -2.69
N PHE A 163 1.65 -13.91 -2.13
CA PHE A 163 0.36 -14.46 -2.57
C PHE A 163 0.00 -14.02 -4.00
N SER A 164 0.36 -12.80 -4.42
CA SER A 164 0.13 -12.33 -5.78
C SER A 164 0.78 -13.22 -6.84
N ARG A 165 1.96 -13.80 -6.53
CA ARG A 165 2.64 -14.76 -7.44
C ARG A 165 1.82 -16.03 -7.68
N GLN A 166 1.05 -16.47 -6.67
CA GLN A 166 0.19 -17.65 -6.77
C GLN A 166 -1.10 -17.35 -7.57
N LEU A 167 -1.42 -16.07 -7.75
CA LEU A 167 -2.62 -15.59 -8.45
C LEU A 167 -2.33 -15.08 -9.88
N ARG A 168 -1.12 -15.28 -10.40
CA ARG A 168 -0.66 -14.75 -11.69
C ARG A 168 -1.55 -15.18 -12.88
N ASP A 169 -2.21 -16.34 -12.77
CA ASP A 169 -3.06 -16.90 -13.83
C ASP A 169 -4.52 -16.41 -13.72
N LEU A 170 -4.88 -15.67 -12.66
CA LEU A 170 -6.19 -15.07 -12.50
C LEU A 170 -6.30 -13.72 -13.22
N ASP A 171 -7.53 -13.39 -13.59
CA ASP A 171 -7.85 -12.06 -14.08
C ASP A 171 -7.55 -10.99 -13.03
N ILE A 172 -6.82 -9.95 -13.43
CA ILE A 172 -6.40 -8.86 -12.56
C ILE A 172 -7.59 -8.09 -12.01
N SER A 173 -8.63 -7.87 -12.85
CA SER A 173 -9.85 -7.17 -12.42
C SER A 173 -10.59 -7.97 -11.35
N LEU A 174 -10.63 -9.29 -11.49
CA LEU A 174 -11.19 -10.20 -10.50
C LEU A 174 -10.44 -10.11 -9.17
N THR A 175 -9.11 -10.22 -9.21
CA THR A 175 -8.27 -10.15 -8.02
C THR A 175 -8.44 -8.81 -7.29
N ASN A 176 -8.43 -7.70 -8.03
CA ASN A 176 -8.62 -6.37 -7.43
C ASN A 176 -10.05 -6.14 -6.92
N ALA A 177 -11.09 -6.72 -7.57
CA ALA A 177 -12.47 -6.64 -7.10
C ALA A 177 -12.65 -7.36 -5.75
N PHE A 178 -12.08 -8.57 -5.61
CA PHE A 178 -12.05 -9.28 -4.32
C PHE A 178 -11.28 -8.50 -3.26
N THR A 179 -10.13 -7.92 -3.62
CA THR A 179 -9.34 -7.07 -2.72
C THR A 179 -10.14 -5.86 -2.25
N GLY A 180 -10.84 -5.18 -3.17
CA GLY A 180 -11.74 -4.07 -2.86
C GLY A 180 -12.90 -4.50 -1.96
N LEU A 181 -13.52 -5.65 -2.25
CA LEU A 181 -14.64 -6.19 -1.47
C LEU A 181 -14.23 -6.52 -0.03
N PHE A 182 -13.17 -7.32 0.15
CA PHE A 182 -12.67 -7.68 1.48
C PHE A 182 -12.20 -6.44 2.24
N GLY A 183 -11.44 -5.56 1.56
CA GLY A 183 -10.96 -4.31 2.16
C GLY A 183 -12.13 -3.43 2.62
N PHE A 184 -13.08 -3.16 1.74
CA PHE A 184 -14.24 -2.32 2.08
C PHE A 184 -15.05 -2.88 3.24
N VAL A 185 -15.49 -4.14 3.13
CA VAL A 185 -16.39 -4.74 4.12
C VAL A 185 -15.73 -4.88 5.49
N ILE A 186 -14.50 -5.44 5.53
CA ILE A 186 -13.81 -5.68 6.80
C ILE A 186 -13.44 -4.35 7.46
N LEU A 187 -12.88 -3.39 6.70
CA LEU A 187 -12.48 -2.11 7.26
C LEU A 187 -13.68 -1.26 7.65
N LEU A 188 -14.81 -1.34 6.94
CA LEU A 188 -16.02 -0.65 7.33
C LEU A 188 -16.55 -1.18 8.67
N ILE A 189 -16.60 -2.49 8.83
CA ILE A 189 -17.01 -3.12 10.11
C ILE A 189 -16.05 -2.69 11.23
N LEU A 190 -14.74 -2.73 11.00
CA LEU A 190 -13.75 -2.30 11.98
C LEU A 190 -13.89 -0.81 12.32
N SER A 191 -14.15 0.06 11.36
CA SER A 191 -14.41 1.47 11.60
C SER A 191 -15.63 1.68 12.50
N PHE A 192 -16.74 0.99 12.22
CA PHE A 192 -17.94 1.05 13.10
C PHE A 192 -17.66 0.57 14.52
N LEU A 193 -16.83 -0.44 14.70
CA LEU A 193 -16.54 -1.02 16.02
C LEU A 193 -15.53 -0.21 16.83
N ILE A 194 -14.56 0.45 16.17
CA ILE A 194 -13.40 1.07 16.82
C ILE A 194 -13.47 2.60 16.80
N GLU A 195 -13.92 3.19 15.68
CA GLU A 195 -13.89 4.64 15.47
C GLU A 195 -15.20 5.35 15.83
N GLY A 196 -16.27 4.58 16.07
CA GLY A 196 -17.54 5.11 16.57
C GLY A 196 -18.48 5.56 15.46
N ASP A 197 -18.97 6.81 15.50
CA ASP A 197 -20.04 7.31 14.63
C ASP A 197 -19.58 7.51 13.17
N THR A 198 -19.40 6.38 12.49
CA THR A 198 -18.92 6.32 11.09
C THR A 198 -19.89 7.01 10.12
N ILE A 199 -21.22 6.93 10.35
CA ILE A 199 -22.23 7.49 9.42
C ILE A 199 -22.19 9.01 9.41
N SER A 200 -22.21 9.64 10.59
CA SER A 200 -22.15 11.11 10.69
C SER A 200 -20.82 11.63 10.16
N THR A 201 -19.74 10.89 10.42
CA THR A 201 -18.42 11.22 9.89
C THR A 201 -18.41 11.22 8.36
N ILE A 202 -18.98 10.19 7.71
CA ILE A 202 -19.06 10.15 6.22
C ILE A 202 -19.81 11.36 5.68
N GLN A 203 -20.87 11.80 6.34
CA GLN A 203 -21.66 12.97 5.92
C GLN A 203 -20.91 14.29 6.10
N SER A 204 -19.97 14.36 7.04
CA SER A 204 -19.18 15.56 7.36
C SER A 204 -17.87 15.65 6.57
N ILE A 205 -17.46 14.60 5.83
CA ILE A 205 -16.22 14.62 5.03
C ILE A 205 -16.26 15.77 4.03
N SER A 206 -15.21 16.58 4.04
CA SER A 206 -15.08 17.72 3.15
C SER A 206 -14.98 17.29 1.68
N ARG A 207 -15.36 18.19 0.77
CA ARG A 207 -15.21 17.97 -0.67
C ARG A 207 -13.76 17.70 -1.06
N ASN A 208 -12.80 18.36 -0.42
CA ASN A 208 -11.38 18.19 -0.71
C ASN A 208 -10.91 16.78 -0.31
N SER A 209 -11.31 16.29 0.86
CA SER A 209 -11.01 14.93 1.30
C SER A 209 -11.63 13.88 0.38
N TRP A 210 -12.86 14.07 -0.10
CA TRP A 210 -13.45 13.18 -1.11
C TRP A 210 -12.66 13.15 -2.42
N ILE A 211 -12.16 14.31 -2.90
CA ILE A 211 -11.31 14.37 -4.09
C ILE A 211 -9.99 13.59 -3.85
N LEU A 212 -9.35 13.76 -2.70
CA LEU A 212 -8.11 13.06 -2.37
C LEU A 212 -8.30 11.56 -2.21
N ILE A 213 -9.39 11.11 -1.57
CA ILE A 213 -9.73 9.68 -1.45
C ILE A 213 -10.01 9.09 -2.85
N SER A 214 -10.75 9.81 -3.69
CA SER A 214 -11.03 9.39 -5.07
C SER A 214 -9.75 9.32 -5.92
N TYR A 215 -8.87 10.30 -5.81
CA TYR A 215 -7.55 10.26 -6.43
C TYR A 215 -6.76 9.01 -6.03
N GLN A 216 -6.73 8.70 -4.74
CA GLN A 216 -6.02 7.53 -4.26
C GLN A 216 -6.65 6.21 -4.73
N ALA A 217 -7.97 6.13 -4.83
CA ALA A 217 -8.64 4.95 -5.37
C ALA A 217 -8.38 4.79 -6.86
N ILE A 218 -8.56 5.86 -7.65
CA ILE A 218 -8.51 5.82 -9.11
C ILE A 218 -7.06 5.81 -9.62
N VAL A 219 -6.26 6.76 -9.18
CA VAL A 219 -4.91 6.97 -9.74
C VAL A 219 -3.90 6.02 -9.11
N VAL A 220 -3.91 5.93 -7.77
CA VAL A 220 -2.92 5.12 -7.05
C VAL A 220 -3.32 3.64 -7.04
N SER A 221 -4.53 3.30 -6.54
CA SER A 221 -4.91 1.89 -6.36
C SER A 221 -5.25 1.19 -7.67
N LEU A 222 -5.89 1.85 -8.63
CA LEU A 222 -6.23 1.24 -9.91
C LEU A 222 -5.23 1.60 -10.99
N GLY A 223 -5.03 2.89 -11.25
CA GLY A 223 -4.22 3.37 -12.37
C GLY A 223 -2.78 2.88 -12.33
N ALA A 224 -2.08 3.11 -11.21
CA ALA A 224 -0.69 2.71 -11.07
C ALA A 224 -0.53 1.18 -11.10
N HIS A 225 -1.44 0.42 -10.46
CA HIS A 225 -1.39 -1.05 -10.52
C HIS A 225 -1.68 -1.59 -11.93
N LEU A 226 -2.69 -1.08 -12.63
CA LEU A 226 -2.98 -1.52 -14.00
C LEU A 226 -1.81 -1.23 -14.95
N LEU A 227 -1.17 -0.07 -14.81
CA LEU A 227 0.01 0.28 -15.59
C LEU A 227 1.23 -0.59 -15.24
N MET A 228 1.38 -0.96 -13.96
CA MET A 228 2.40 -1.91 -13.53
C MET A 228 2.20 -3.27 -14.22
N PHE A 229 0.98 -3.80 -14.23
CA PHE A 229 0.65 -5.05 -14.92
C PHE A 229 0.82 -4.94 -16.44
N TYR A 230 0.53 -3.79 -17.03
CA TYR A 230 0.84 -3.54 -18.43
C TYR A 230 2.34 -3.69 -18.72
N LEU A 231 3.20 -3.14 -17.86
CA LEU A 231 4.65 -3.27 -18.01
C LEU A 231 5.16 -4.70 -17.83
N TYR A 232 4.52 -5.50 -16.97
CA TYR A 232 4.88 -6.92 -16.79
C TYR A 232 4.63 -7.79 -18.03
N LYS A 233 3.89 -7.29 -19.03
CA LYS A 233 3.77 -7.96 -20.34
C LYS A 233 5.07 -7.87 -21.15
N PHE A 234 5.92 -6.90 -20.88
CA PHE A 234 7.15 -6.61 -21.65
C PHE A 234 8.42 -6.86 -20.85
N TYR A 235 8.36 -6.84 -19.53
CA TYR A 235 9.51 -6.88 -18.64
C TYR A 235 9.28 -7.83 -17.48
N THR A 236 10.39 -8.40 -16.99
CA THR A 236 10.34 -9.21 -15.78
C THR A 236 10.12 -8.34 -14.54
N VAL A 237 9.59 -8.94 -13.47
CA VAL A 237 9.44 -8.27 -12.16
C VAL A 237 10.77 -7.70 -11.67
N GLY A 238 11.87 -8.45 -11.84
CA GLY A 238 13.22 -8.02 -11.45
C GLY A 238 13.75 -6.80 -12.21
N GLN A 239 13.21 -6.49 -13.40
CA GLN A 239 13.55 -5.29 -14.16
C GLN A 239 12.72 -4.07 -13.76
N ILE A 240 11.46 -4.28 -13.37
CA ILE A 240 10.52 -3.20 -13.02
C ILE A 240 10.62 -2.81 -11.55
N PHE A 241 10.76 -3.79 -10.65
CA PHE A 241 10.70 -3.57 -9.21
C PHE A 241 11.76 -2.58 -8.66
N PRO A 242 13.01 -2.54 -9.16
CA PRO A 242 13.97 -1.50 -8.75
C PRO A 242 13.50 -0.07 -9.04
N SER A 243 12.73 0.12 -10.11
CA SER A 243 12.17 1.45 -10.44
C SER A 243 11.01 1.83 -9.51
N TYR A 244 10.28 0.84 -8.99
CA TYR A 244 9.26 1.06 -7.98
C TYR A 244 9.85 1.61 -6.67
N SER A 245 11.08 1.19 -6.31
CA SER A 245 11.78 1.71 -5.13
C SER A 245 12.13 3.21 -5.19
N LEU A 246 11.82 3.89 -6.30
CA LEU A 246 11.98 5.35 -6.41
C LEU A 246 10.80 6.14 -5.82
N PHE A 247 9.66 5.50 -5.51
CA PHE A 247 8.50 6.21 -4.96
C PHE A 247 8.78 7.01 -3.68
N PRO A 248 9.69 6.59 -2.76
CA PRO A 248 10.01 7.39 -1.59
C PRO A 248 10.58 8.77 -1.91
N ILE A 249 11.36 8.88 -2.98
CA ILE A 249 11.91 10.18 -3.42
C ILE A 249 10.77 11.16 -3.69
N PHE A 250 9.75 10.72 -4.43
CA PHE A 250 8.58 11.56 -4.73
C PHE A 250 7.70 11.79 -3.51
N GLY A 251 7.55 10.77 -2.65
CA GLY A 251 6.78 10.89 -1.42
C GLY A 251 7.39 11.90 -0.46
N ILE A 252 8.69 11.83 -0.21
CA ILE A 252 9.42 12.75 0.65
C ILE A 252 9.43 14.17 0.05
N ALA A 253 9.70 14.28 -1.26
CA ALA A 253 9.66 15.59 -1.93
C ALA A 253 8.29 16.26 -1.85
N LEU A 254 7.20 15.50 -2.05
CA LEU A 254 5.84 16.02 -1.91
C LEU A 254 5.49 16.35 -0.45
N SER A 255 5.94 15.55 0.51
CA SER A 255 5.75 15.84 1.94
C SER A 255 6.46 17.13 2.34
N PHE A 256 7.67 17.36 1.85
CA PHE A 256 8.39 18.62 2.03
C PHE A 256 7.62 19.81 1.45
N LEU A 257 7.14 19.69 0.21
CA LEU A 257 6.42 20.77 -0.48
C LEU A 257 5.07 21.11 0.17
N ILE A 258 4.37 20.11 0.73
CA ILE A 258 3.02 20.28 1.28
C ILE A 258 3.07 20.66 2.76
N PHE A 259 3.96 20.06 3.54
CA PHE A 259 3.99 20.19 5.01
C PHE A 259 5.23 20.94 5.51
N GLY A 260 6.24 21.23 4.66
CA GLY A 260 7.51 21.84 5.08
C GLY A 260 8.38 20.91 5.91
N GLU A 261 8.16 19.59 5.82
CA GLU A 261 8.95 18.59 6.56
C GLU A 261 10.39 18.52 6.03
N VAL A 262 11.38 18.60 6.95
CA VAL A 262 12.81 18.45 6.67
C VAL A 262 13.32 17.20 7.35
#